data_7d816759e3bfcd95afb1dc6e51c286f9
#
_entry.id   7d816759e3bfcd95afb1dc6e51c286f9
#
_cell.length_a   1.000
_cell.length_b   1.000
_cell.length_c   1.000
_cell.angle_alpha   90.00
_cell.angle_beta   90.00
_cell.angle_gamma   90.00
#
_symmetry.space_group_name_H-M   'P 1'
#
loop_
_entity.id
_entity.type
_entity.pdbx_description
1 polymer ?
#
loop_
_entity_poly.entity_id
_entity_poly.type
_entity_poly.pdbx_seq_one_letter_code
_entity_poly.pdbx_strand_id
1 'polypeptide(L)'
;MVWLGIDLGDARVGLALSDPGITLAHPAGNIQVYGDSFRALDEVVDVIEDESVDHVVVGLPLLLSGEEGKSAKKARRWTVNLEKRLRV
;
A
#
# COMPACT_ATOMS: atom_id res chain seq x y z
N MET A 1 -16.29 -0.85 8.11
CA MET A 1 -15.41 -0.27 7.09
C MET A 1 -13.99 -0.72 7.35
N VAL A 2 -13.33 -1.29 6.34
CA VAL A 2 -11.97 -1.83 6.49
C VAL A 2 -10.98 -0.95 5.72
N TRP A 3 -9.91 -0.55 6.38
CA TRP A 3 -8.84 0.24 5.78
C TRP A 3 -7.59 -0.61 5.64
N LEU A 4 -6.90 -0.46 4.52
CA LEU A 4 -5.59 -1.08 4.29
C LEU A 4 -4.54 0.03 4.17
N GLY A 5 -3.54 0.00 5.03
CA GLY A 5 -2.37 0.86 4.94
C GLY A 5 -1.24 0.12 4.23
N ILE A 6 -0.57 0.80 3.32
CA ILE A 6 0.52 0.24 2.52
C ILE A 6 1.77 1.10 2.68
N ASP A 7 2.88 0.46 3.03
CA ASP A 7 4.18 1.10 3.14
C ASP A 7 5.13 0.47 2.12
N LEU A 8 5.50 1.25 1.10
CA LEU A 8 6.36 0.79 0.01
C LEU A 8 7.82 0.88 0.40
N GLY A 9 8.45 -0.25 0.64
CA GLY A 9 9.88 -0.34 0.89
C GLY A 9 10.62 -0.94 -0.30
N ASP A 10 11.95 -0.86 -0.28
CA ASP A 10 12.79 -1.42 -1.35
C ASP A 10 12.82 -2.94 -1.31
N ALA A 11 12.88 -3.51 -0.12
CA ALA A 11 12.94 -4.97 0.05
C ALA A 11 11.56 -5.62 0.18
N ARG A 12 10.60 -4.86 0.71
CA ARG A 12 9.28 -5.41 1.03
C ARG A 12 8.21 -4.31 1.05
N VAL A 13 6.99 -4.72 0.83
CA VAL A 13 5.80 -3.86 0.98
C VAL A 13 5.11 -4.27 2.27
N GLY A 14 5.01 -3.34 3.23
CA GLY A 14 4.35 -3.57 4.51
C GLY A 14 2.86 -3.29 4.41
N LEU A 15 2.07 -4.12 5.08
CA LEU A 15 0.61 -4.01 5.09
C LEU A 15 0.09 -3.90 6.51
N ALA A 16 -0.93 -3.07 6.70
CA ALA A 16 -1.66 -2.97 7.96
C ALA A 16 -3.15 -2.87 7.66
N LEU A 17 -3.95 -3.61 8.41
CA LEU A 17 -5.41 -3.61 8.28
C LEU A 17 -6.04 -3.01 9.52
N SER A 18 -7.11 -2.23 9.34
CA SER A 18 -7.93 -1.78 10.46
C SER A 18 -9.03 -2.81 10.74
N ASP A 19 -9.52 -2.81 11.99
CA ASP A 19 -10.71 -3.56 12.35
C ASP A 19 -11.94 -2.97 11.66
N PRO A 20 -13.01 -3.76 11.44
CA PRO A 20 -14.26 -3.22 10.91
C PRO A 20 -14.82 -2.04 11.71
N GLY A 21 -14.53 -1.97 13.02
CA GLY A 21 -14.90 -0.85 13.87
C GLY A 21 -13.97 0.35 13.80
N ILE A 22 -12.89 0.25 13.08
CA ILE A 22 -11.87 1.30 12.87
C ILE A 22 -11.27 1.82 14.18
N THR A 23 -11.10 0.95 15.15
CA THR A 23 -10.52 1.37 16.43
C THR A 23 -9.00 1.25 16.44
N LEU A 24 -8.45 0.24 15.76
CA LEU A 24 -7.01 -0.02 15.71
C LEU A 24 -6.61 -0.61 14.38
N ALA A 25 -5.45 -0.19 13.87
CA ALA A 25 -4.80 -0.87 12.76
C ALA A 25 -3.80 -1.87 13.33
N HIS A 26 -3.67 -3.02 12.68
CA HIS A 26 -2.72 -4.05 13.07
C HIS A 26 -1.91 -4.52 11.86
N PRO A 27 -0.66 -4.95 12.07
CA PRO A 27 0.15 -5.46 10.97
C PRO A 27 -0.53 -6.65 10.28
N ALA A 28 -0.53 -6.64 8.96
CA ALA A 28 -1.12 -7.69 8.13
C ALA A 28 -0.05 -8.43 7.30
N GLY A 29 1.21 -8.27 7.66
CA GLY A 29 2.32 -8.95 7.02
C GLY A 29 3.08 -8.07 6.05
N ASN A 30 4.01 -8.68 5.34
CA ASN A 30 4.86 -8.04 4.36
C ASN A 30 4.92 -8.89 3.10
N ILE A 31 5.08 -8.22 1.95
CA ILE A 31 5.31 -8.89 0.67
C ILE A 31 6.74 -8.63 0.25
N GLN A 32 7.52 -9.68 0.04
CA GLN A 32 8.89 -9.55 -0.44
C GLN A 32 8.91 -9.15 -1.91
N VAL A 33 9.64 -8.11 -2.25
CA VAL A 33 9.62 -7.56 -3.62
C VAL A 33 11.00 -7.45 -4.27
N TYR A 34 12.06 -7.73 -3.51
CA TYR A 34 13.43 -7.77 -4.04
C TYR A 34 13.80 -6.54 -4.88
N GLY A 35 13.50 -5.36 -4.37
CA GLY A 35 13.83 -4.10 -5.04
C GLY A 35 12.77 -3.56 -6.01
N ASP A 36 11.72 -4.31 -6.28
CA ASP A 36 10.67 -3.89 -7.20
C ASP A 36 9.28 -4.02 -6.55
N SER A 37 8.78 -2.92 -6.00
CA SER A 37 7.49 -2.90 -5.30
C SER A 37 6.29 -3.18 -6.24
N PHE A 38 6.47 -3.01 -7.55
CA PHE A 38 5.40 -3.34 -8.51
C PHE A 38 5.09 -4.82 -8.55
N ARG A 39 6.01 -5.68 -8.11
CA ARG A 39 5.76 -7.12 -7.97
C ARG A 39 4.69 -7.45 -6.94
N ALA A 40 4.44 -6.54 -6.00
CA ALA A 40 3.44 -6.76 -4.95
C ALA A 40 2.01 -6.44 -5.38
N LEU A 41 1.80 -5.81 -6.53
CA LEU A 41 0.49 -5.31 -6.94
C LEU A 41 -0.59 -6.40 -6.96
N ASP A 42 -0.30 -7.55 -7.53
CA ASP A 42 -1.29 -8.63 -7.62
C ASP A 42 -1.65 -9.20 -6.25
N GLU A 43 -0.65 -9.36 -5.37
CA GLU A 43 -0.90 -9.83 -4.01
C GLU A 43 -1.68 -8.81 -3.19
N VAL A 44 -1.43 -7.52 -3.40
CA VAL A 44 -2.19 -6.45 -2.73
C VAL A 44 -3.65 -6.47 -3.19
N VAL A 45 -3.90 -6.68 -4.47
CA VAL A 45 -5.27 -6.83 -4.99
C VAL A 45 -5.96 -8.01 -4.32
N ASP A 46 -5.26 -9.14 -4.17
CA ASP A 46 -5.82 -10.31 -3.49
C ASP A 46 -6.18 -10.00 -2.04
N VAL A 47 -5.33 -9.27 -1.32
CA VAL A 47 -5.63 -8.85 0.06
C VAL A 47 -6.86 -7.95 0.11
N ILE A 48 -6.96 -7.00 -0.81
CA ILE A 48 -8.10 -6.08 -0.88
C ILE A 48 -9.41 -6.85 -1.07
N GLU A 49 -9.39 -7.84 -1.96
CA GLU A 49 -10.56 -8.65 -2.22
C GLU A 49 -10.88 -9.60 -1.05
N ASP A 50 -9.88 -10.31 -0.56
CA ASP A 50 -10.05 -11.31 0.51
C ASP A 50 -10.51 -10.68 1.83
N GLU A 51 -10.02 -9.49 2.14
CA GLU A 51 -10.34 -8.79 3.39
C GLU A 51 -11.49 -7.79 3.24
N SER A 52 -12.08 -7.70 2.07
CA SER A 52 -13.17 -6.76 1.78
C SER A 52 -12.80 -5.31 2.15
N VAL A 53 -11.63 -4.88 1.71
CA VAL A 53 -11.10 -3.55 2.01
C VAL A 53 -11.92 -2.48 1.29
N ASP A 54 -12.34 -1.46 2.03
CA ASP A 54 -13.11 -0.32 1.51
C ASP A 54 -12.24 0.87 1.14
N HIS A 55 -11.15 1.07 1.88
CA HIS A 55 -10.26 2.22 1.68
C HIS A 55 -8.80 1.78 1.74
N VAL A 56 -7.99 2.34 0.86
CA VAL A 56 -6.56 2.07 0.81
C VAL A 56 -5.79 3.37 1.02
N VAL A 57 -4.80 3.33 1.90
CA VAL A 57 -3.90 4.46 2.14
C VAL A 57 -2.48 4.01 1.81
N VAL A 58 -1.83 4.71 0.89
CA VAL A 58 -0.44 4.46 0.55
C VAL A 58 0.42 5.58 1.12
N GLY A 59 1.43 5.22 1.90
CA GLY A 59 2.35 6.18 2.48
C GLY A 59 3.09 6.95 1.39
N LEU A 60 3.21 8.27 1.56
CA LEU A 60 3.93 9.14 0.64
C LEU A 60 5.20 9.63 1.32
N PRO A 61 6.37 9.00 1.04
CA PRO A 61 7.62 9.42 1.68
C PRO A 61 8.08 10.76 1.10
N LEU A 62 8.37 11.71 2.01
CA LEU A 62 8.87 13.02 1.63
C LEU A 62 10.34 13.15 2.01
N LEU A 63 11.07 14.01 1.32
CA LEU A 63 12.42 14.40 1.71
C LEU A 63 12.36 15.21 3.00
N LEU A 64 13.50 15.37 3.68
CA LEU A 64 13.57 16.18 4.90
C LEU A 64 13.13 17.64 4.66
N SER A 65 13.28 18.12 3.43
CA SER A 65 12.80 19.45 3.03
C SER A 65 11.28 19.55 2.93
N GLY A 66 10.55 18.43 3.00
CA GLY A 66 9.11 18.39 2.78
C GLY A 66 8.71 18.21 1.32
N GLU A 67 9.70 18.13 0.42
CA GLU A 67 9.45 17.97 -1.00
C GLU A 67 9.33 16.50 -1.40
N GLU A 68 8.65 16.24 -2.52
CA GLU A 68 8.55 14.90 -3.09
C GLU A 68 9.82 14.57 -3.88
N GLY A 69 10.52 13.53 -3.45
CA GLY A 69 11.65 12.97 -4.19
C GLY A 69 11.23 11.80 -5.06
N LYS A 70 12.23 11.00 -5.46
CA LYS A 70 12.00 9.81 -6.31
C LYS A 70 11.06 8.79 -5.66
N SER A 71 11.19 8.59 -4.35
CA SER A 71 10.36 7.61 -3.63
C SER A 71 8.90 8.03 -3.60
N ALA A 72 8.61 9.32 -3.44
CA ALA A 72 7.23 9.80 -3.47
C ALA A 72 6.62 9.66 -4.87
N LYS A 73 7.38 9.98 -5.91
CA LYS A 73 6.92 9.81 -7.30
C LYS A 73 6.66 8.35 -7.63
N LYS A 74 7.51 7.45 -7.15
CA LYS A 74 7.33 6.01 -7.30
C LYS A 74 6.05 5.54 -6.60
N ALA A 75 5.80 6.03 -5.38
CA ALA A 75 4.59 5.69 -4.63
C ALA A 75 3.32 6.14 -5.37
N ARG A 76 3.34 7.32 -5.99
CA ARG A 76 2.22 7.81 -6.78
C ARG A 76 1.98 6.94 -8.01
N ARG A 77 3.03 6.56 -8.74
CA ARG A 77 2.90 5.65 -9.89
C ARG A 77 2.36 4.28 -9.48
N TRP A 78 2.85 3.77 -8.37
CA TRP A 78 2.41 2.50 -7.82
C TRP A 78 0.91 2.54 -7.51
N THR A 79 0.45 3.62 -6.88
CA THR A 79 -0.96 3.81 -6.53
C THR A 79 -1.85 3.86 -7.77
N VAL A 80 -1.43 4.57 -8.82
CA VAL A 80 -2.16 4.62 -10.09
C VAL A 80 -2.28 3.22 -10.70
N ASN A 81 -1.20 2.44 -10.67
CA ASN A 81 -1.23 1.06 -11.16
C ASN A 81 -2.16 0.17 -10.34
N LEU A 82 -2.20 0.36 -9.03
CA LEU A 82 -3.14 -0.37 -8.17
C LEU A 82 -4.58 -0.04 -8.54
N GLU A 83 -4.90 1.24 -8.69
CA GLU A 83 -6.25 1.68 -9.06
C GLU A 83 -6.71 1.04 -10.37
N LYS A 84 -5.84 0.98 -11.36
CA LYS A 84 -6.15 0.35 -12.65
C LYS A 84 -6.52 -1.13 -12.49
N ARG A 85 -5.85 -1.85 -11.61
CA ARG A 85 -6.12 -3.26 -11.36
C ARG A 85 -7.43 -3.48 -10.62
N LEU A 86 -7.82 -2.55 -9.77
CA LEU A 86 -9.04 -2.64 -8.98
C LEU A 86 -10.30 -2.29 -9.77
N ARG A 87 -10.17 -1.64 -10.91
CA ARG A 87 -11.28 -1.21 -11.77
C ARG A 87 -12.27 -0.27 -11.06
N VAL A 88 -11.74 0.54 -10.16
CA VAL A 88 -12.53 1.54 -9.44
C VAL A 88 -12.03 2.94 -9.73
#